data_07ff9c3824fbbebc5bc0ea36cf24635e
#
_entry.id   07ff9c3824fbbebc5bc0ea36cf24635e
#
_cell.length_a   1.000
_cell.length_b   1.000
_cell.length_c   1.000
_cell.angle_alpha   90.00
_cell.angle_beta   90.00
_cell.angle_gamma   90.00
#
_symmetry.space_group_name_H-M   'P 1'
#
loop_
_entity.id
_entity.type
_entity.pdbx_description
1 polymer ?
#
loop_
_entity_poly.entity_id
_entity_poly.type
_entity_poly.pdbx_seq_one_letter_code
_entity_poly.pdbx_strand_id
1 'polypeptide(L)'
;MPYIEIRYSDISFDPKVQTFCHNPKFKCPNYGHSWACPPEAPYLEKVVSSFRKFYLVYYQFDLKSYVKQIKANHPKRKEEKILGSFYAKALMRDYLETELLSFIDEYQEDYEERLVLWDGYCRVCNNPKDKYCTYDSGKPCRYPDKKRYSMEAVGINVNDTVKNLQIELEWPPLNYAYRFGLVCFK
;
A
#
# COMPACT_ATOMS: atom_id res chain seq x y z
N MET A 1 15.98 -7.72 0.19
CA MET A 1 14.77 -6.86 0.22
C MET A 1 14.83 -5.81 -0.86
N PRO A 2 13.79 -5.64 -1.64
CA PRO A 2 13.75 -4.58 -2.65
C PRO A 2 13.31 -3.25 -1.99
N TYR A 3 14.22 -2.30 -1.93
CA TYR A 3 13.92 -0.93 -1.51
C TYR A 3 14.80 0.07 -2.27
N ILE A 4 14.39 1.32 -2.28
CA ILE A 4 15.11 2.45 -2.87
C ILE A 4 15.10 3.56 -1.82
N GLU A 5 16.28 4.10 -1.49
CA GLU A 5 16.37 5.35 -0.75
C GLU A 5 16.00 6.51 -1.68
N ILE A 6 15.11 7.38 -1.23
CA ILE A 6 14.56 8.47 -2.02
C ILE A 6 14.64 9.78 -1.24
N ARG A 7 14.51 10.90 -1.93
CA ARG A 7 14.42 12.21 -1.29
C ARG A 7 12.95 12.58 -1.06
N TYR A 8 12.71 13.46 -0.10
CA TYR A 8 11.39 14.04 0.10
C TYR A 8 10.81 14.64 -1.19
N SER A 9 11.65 15.31 -2.00
CA SER A 9 11.26 15.91 -3.28
C SER A 9 10.78 14.92 -4.33
N ASP A 10 11.08 13.64 -4.17
CA ASP A 10 10.66 12.59 -5.09
C ASP A 10 9.24 12.08 -4.75
N ILE A 11 8.75 12.38 -3.53
CA ILE A 11 7.41 12.00 -3.06
C ILE A 11 6.39 13.00 -3.59
N SER A 12 5.43 12.53 -4.36
CA SER A 12 4.36 13.35 -4.93
C SER A 12 3.15 13.36 -4.00
N PHE A 13 2.81 14.52 -3.44
CA PHE A 13 1.61 14.73 -2.65
C PHE A 13 0.52 15.44 -3.46
N ASP A 14 -0.71 14.90 -3.43
CA ASP A 14 -1.91 15.54 -3.99
C ASP A 14 -3.12 15.14 -3.12
N PRO A 15 -3.82 16.11 -2.50
CA PRO A 15 -5.01 15.80 -1.69
C PRO A 15 -6.13 15.14 -2.50
N LYS A 16 -6.15 15.29 -3.84
CA LYS A 16 -7.11 14.60 -4.70
C LYS A 16 -6.97 13.09 -4.67
N VAL A 17 -5.78 12.56 -4.36
CA VAL A 17 -5.53 11.11 -4.28
C VAL A 17 -6.46 10.44 -3.27
N GLN A 18 -6.75 11.10 -2.14
CA GLN A 18 -7.70 10.58 -1.14
C GLN A 18 -9.12 10.40 -1.71
N THR A 19 -9.48 11.13 -2.76
CA THR A 19 -10.78 11.01 -3.41
C THR A 19 -10.86 9.85 -4.41
N PHE A 20 -9.73 9.26 -4.83
CA PHE A 20 -9.72 8.15 -5.79
C PHE A 20 -10.40 6.89 -5.24
N CYS A 21 -10.47 6.75 -3.92
CA CYS A 21 -11.20 5.69 -3.27
C CYS A 21 -12.73 5.79 -3.44
N HIS A 22 -13.24 6.95 -3.87
CA HIS A 22 -14.66 7.19 -4.09
C HIS A 22 -14.87 8.10 -5.30
N ASN A 23 -15.18 7.53 -6.45
CA ASN A 23 -15.48 8.25 -7.68
C ASN A 23 -16.70 7.61 -8.39
N PRO A 24 -17.29 8.25 -9.42
CA PRO A 24 -18.50 7.75 -10.09
C PRO A 24 -18.40 6.33 -10.67
N LYS A 25 -17.18 5.85 -10.97
CA LYS A 25 -16.94 4.53 -11.56
C LYS A 25 -16.50 3.48 -10.57
N PHE A 26 -16.02 3.88 -9.39
CA PHE A 26 -15.45 2.98 -8.39
C PHE A 26 -15.64 3.51 -6.98
N LYS A 27 -16.08 2.64 -6.09
CA LYS A 27 -16.09 2.87 -4.64
C LYS A 27 -15.30 1.76 -3.95
N CYS A 28 -14.21 2.14 -3.30
CA CYS A 28 -13.43 1.21 -2.49
C CYS A 28 -14.30 0.70 -1.32
N PRO A 29 -14.36 -0.62 -1.06
CA PRO A 29 -15.15 -1.17 0.04
C PRO A 29 -14.70 -0.70 1.44
N ASN A 30 -13.49 -0.13 1.55
CA ASN A 30 -12.99 0.40 2.82
C ASN A 30 -13.16 1.92 2.97
N TYR A 31 -13.64 2.61 1.92
CA TYR A 31 -13.94 4.05 1.99
C TYR A 31 -15.13 4.30 2.93
N GLY A 32 -14.88 5.06 4.00
CA GLY A 32 -15.88 5.31 5.03
C GLY A 32 -16.22 4.09 5.90
N HIS A 33 -15.29 3.09 5.95
CA HIS A 33 -15.44 1.87 6.75
C HIS A 33 -14.19 1.53 7.59
N SER A 34 -13.25 2.49 7.72
CA SER A 34 -12.01 2.28 8.48
C SER A 34 -11.44 3.60 8.96
N TRP A 35 -10.93 3.64 10.20
CA TRP A 35 -10.22 4.78 10.79
C TRP A 35 -8.90 5.14 10.09
N ALA A 36 -8.41 4.30 9.22
CA ALA A 36 -7.17 4.51 8.46
C ALA A 36 -7.40 4.71 6.95
N CYS A 37 -8.66 4.86 6.53
CA CYS A 37 -9.03 5.11 5.14
C CYS A 37 -9.76 6.46 5.01
N PRO A 38 -9.78 7.08 3.83
CA PRO A 38 -10.62 8.25 3.61
C PRO A 38 -12.11 7.96 3.90
N PRO A 39 -12.86 8.95 4.41
CA PRO A 39 -12.47 10.34 4.66
C PRO A 39 -11.70 10.59 5.97
N GLU A 40 -11.53 9.58 6.86
CA GLU A 40 -10.93 9.74 8.18
C GLU A 40 -9.41 9.78 8.18
N ALA A 41 -8.77 9.25 7.14
CA ALA A 41 -7.31 9.28 7.04
C ALA A 41 -6.81 10.72 6.86
N PRO A 42 -5.85 11.19 7.67
CA PRO A 42 -5.31 12.53 7.57
C PRO A 42 -4.48 12.71 6.29
N TYR A 43 -4.37 13.94 5.81
CA TYR A 43 -3.38 14.33 4.81
C TYR A 43 -2.04 14.58 5.50
N LEU A 44 -0.99 13.83 5.16
CA LEU A 44 0.24 13.76 5.96
C LEU A 44 1.46 14.45 5.34
N GLU A 45 1.33 15.29 4.35
CA GLU A 45 2.45 15.98 3.70
C GLU A 45 3.37 16.71 4.72
N LYS A 46 2.79 17.53 5.62
CA LYS A 46 3.55 18.22 6.67
C LYS A 46 4.24 17.25 7.65
N VAL A 47 3.59 16.13 7.96
CA VAL A 47 4.17 15.14 8.86
C VAL A 47 5.35 14.46 8.18
N VAL A 48 5.17 13.99 6.95
CA VAL A 48 6.23 13.33 6.19
C VAL A 48 7.41 14.27 5.95
N SER A 49 7.17 15.55 5.67
CA SER A 49 8.25 16.55 5.46
C SER A 49 9.14 16.78 6.69
N SER A 50 8.72 16.37 7.88
CA SER A 50 9.53 16.48 9.09
C SER A 50 10.54 15.34 9.28
N PHE A 51 10.47 14.29 8.46
CA PHE A 51 11.42 13.18 8.45
C PHE A 51 12.65 13.52 7.60
N ARG A 52 13.74 12.75 7.76
CA ARG A 52 15.03 13.01 7.11
C ARG A 52 15.41 11.94 6.11
N LYS A 53 15.02 10.68 6.36
CA LYS A 53 15.32 9.54 5.52
C LYS A 53 14.05 8.88 5.04
N PHE A 54 14.01 8.51 3.78
CA PHE A 54 12.83 7.97 3.12
C PHE A 54 13.23 6.76 2.29
N TYR A 55 12.52 5.65 2.49
CA TYR A 55 12.76 4.41 1.78
C TYR A 55 11.46 3.91 1.16
N LEU A 56 11.45 3.85 -0.17
CA LEU A 56 10.36 3.21 -0.91
C LEU A 56 10.63 1.71 -0.95
N VAL A 57 9.93 0.96 -0.12
CA VAL A 57 9.99 -0.51 -0.11
C VAL A 57 8.96 -1.03 -1.08
N TYR A 58 9.31 -2.03 -1.89
CA TYR A 58 8.40 -2.55 -2.89
C TYR A 58 8.47 -4.08 -3.01
N TYR A 59 7.39 -4.63 -3.54
CA TYR A 59 7.35 -6.02 -3.96
C TYR A 59 7.01 -6.09 -5.46
N GLN A 60 7.86 -6.79 -6.20
CA GLN A 60 7.68 -7.07 -7.62
C GLN A 60 7.18 -8.51 -7.79
N PHE A 61 5.98 -8.65 -8.30
CA PHE A 61 5.34 -9.93 -8.52
C PHE A 61 5.46 -10.33 -9.99
N ASP A 62 6.00 -11.53 -10.26
CA ASP A 62 6.04 -12.12 -11.61
C ASP A 62 4.64 -12.60 -12.03
N LEU A 63 3.90 -11.67 -12.61
CA LEU A 63 2.53 -11.88 -13.05
C LEU A 63 2.45 -12.85 -14.22
N LYS A 64 3.43 -12.78 -15.13
CA LYS A 64 3.51 -13.65 -16.32
C LYS A 64 3.66 -15.11 -15.91
N SER A 65 4.60 -15.43 -15.02
CA SER A 65 4.78 -16.78 -14.50
C SER A 65 3.56 -17.28 -13.72
N TYR A 66 2.93 -16.40 -12.93
CA TYR A 66 1.68 -16.72 -12.23
C TYR A 66 0.56 -17.11 -13.21
N VAL A 67 0.35 -16.31 -14.27
CA VAL A 67 -0.67 -16.61 -15.29
C VAL A 67 -0.37 -17.93 -15.97
N LYS A 68 0.89 -18.19 -16.35
CA LYS A 68 1.34 -19.45 -16.95
C LYS A 68 1.04 -20.65 -16.05
N GLN A 69 1.34 -20.56 -14.76
CA GLN A 69 1.08 -21.61 -13.78
C GLN A 69 -0.42 -21.91 -13.63
N ILE A 70 -1.24 -20.85 -13.52
CA ILE A 70 -2.70 -21.02 -13.41
C ILE A 70 -3.27 -21.65 -14.68
N LYS A 71 -2.78 -21.27 -15.86
CA LYS A 71 -3.21 -21.88 -17.12
C LYS A 71 -2.80 -23.33 -17.26
N ALA A 72 -1.62 -23.70 -16.78
CA ALA A 72 -1.19 -25.10 -16.76
C ALA A 72 -2.15 -25.98 -15.94
N ASN A 73 -2.59 -25.49 -14.78
CA ASN A 73 -3.52 -26.20 -13.88
C ASN A 73 -5.00 -26.08 -14.33
N HIS A 74 -5.34 -25.03 -15.09
CA HIS A 74 -6.70 -24.73 -15.54
C HIS A 74 -6.71 -24.26 -17.00
N PRO A 75 -6.45 -25.14 -18.00
CA PRO A 75 -6.25 -24.74 -19.42
C PRO A 75 -7.42 -23.97 -20.04
N LYS A 76 -8.66 -24.28 -19.59
CA LYS A 76 -9.88 -23.62 -20.10
C LYS A 76 -10.13 -22.22 -19.54
N ARG A 77 -9.38 -21.79 -18.49
CA ARG A 77 -9.59 -20.49 -17.87
C ARG A 77 -9.01 -19.37 -18.73
N LYS A 78 -9.83 -18.38 -19.07
CA LYS A 78 -9.39 -17.22 -19.85
C LYS A 78 -8.39 -16.38 -19.05
N GLU A 79 -7.36 -15.86 -19.72
CA GLU A 79 -6.30 -15.06 -19.10
C GLU A 79 -6.84 -13.80 -18.42
N GLU A 80 -7.76 -13.09 -19.07
CA GLU A 80 -8.44 -11.92 -18.50
C GLU A 80 -9.11 -12.21 -17.15
N LYS A 81 -9.71 -13.41 -16.99
CA LYS A 81 -10.30 -13.83 -15.71
C LYS A 81 -9.24 -14.18 -14.66
N ILE A 82 -8.07 -14.66 -15.09
CA ILE A 82 -6.95 -14.92 -14.19
C ILE A 82 -6.42 -13.58 -13.65
N LEU A 83 -6.14 -12.63 -14.54
CA LEU A 83 -5.68 -11.28 -14.23
C LEU A 83 -6.68 -10.53 -13.33
N GLY A 84 -7.95 -10.49 -13.70
CA GLY A 84 -8.98 -9.83 -12.90
C GLY A 84 -9.12 -10.43 -11.49
N SER A 85 -9.00 -11.76 -11.35
CA SER A 85 -9.05 -12.42 -10.04
C SER A 85 -7.78 -12.23 -9.22
N PHE A 86 -6.63 -11.97 -9.84
CA PHE A 86 -5.36 -11.73 -9.17
C PHE A 86 -5.43 -10.48 -8.28
N TYR A 87 -5.98 -9.39 -8.81
CA TYR A 87 -6.11 -8.14 -8.04
C TYR A 87 -7.06 -8.24 -6.84
N ALA A 88 -8.01 -9.19 -6.86
CA ALA A 88 -8.90 -9.44 -5.74
C ALA A 88 -8.20 -10.21 -4.59
N LYS A 89 -7.04 -10.81 -4.84
CA LYS A 89 -6.31 -11.57 -3.83
C LYS A 89 -5.40 -10.66 -3.00
N ALA A 90 -5.32 -10.96 -1.71
CA ALA A 90 -4.42 -10.25 -0.78
C ALA A 90 -2.94 -10.61 -0.94
N LEU A 91 -2.61 -11.60 -1.79
CA LEU A 91 -1.29 -12.21 -1.90
C LEU A 91 -0.13 -11.21 -2.01
N MET A 92 -0.21 -10.25 -2.92
CA MET A 92 0.84 -9.25 -3.09
C MET A 92 1.01 -8.34 -1.86
N ARG A 93 -0.09 -8.08 -1.15
CA ARG A 93 -0.08 -7.27 0.07
C ARG A 93 0.65 -7.98 1.19
N ASP A 94 0.47 -9.29 1.32
CA ASP A 94 1.14 -10.09 2.33
C ASP A 94 2.65 -10.15 2.06
N TYR A 95 3.05 -10.26 0.80
CA TYR A 95 4.46 -10.18 0.40
C TYR A 95 5.07 -8.81 0.70
N LEU A 96 4.40 -7.71 0.33
CA LEU A 96 4.90 -6.38 0.66
C LEU A 96 4.98 -6.14 2.17
N GLU A 97 4.00 -6.63 2.95
CA GLU A 97 4.05 -6.53 4.42
C GLU A 97 5.29 -7.24 4.98
N THR A 98 5.64 -8.41 4.44
CA THR A 98 6.86 -9.13 4.80
C THR A 98 8.11 -8.30 4.47
N GLU A 99 8.19 -7.71 3.27
CA GLU A 99 9.33 -6.87 2.88
C GLU A 99 9.47 -5.63 3.78
N LEU A 100 8.35 -4.97 4.11
CA LEU A 100 8.35 -3.81 5.00
C LEU A 100 8.83 -4.19 6.41
N LEU A 101 8.35 -5.30 6.97
CA LEU A 101 8.76 -5.76 8.30
C LEU A 101 10.24 -6.15 8.30
N SER A 102 10.69 -6.90 7.30
CA SER A 102 12.10 -7.29 7.17
C SER A 102 13.00 -6.06 7.03
N PHE A 103 12.60 -5.06 6.22
CA PHE A 103 13.35 -3.81 6.09
C PHE A 103 13.50 -3.08 7.43
N ILE A 104 12.40 -3.02 8.20
CA ILE A 104 12.39 -2.36 9.50
C ILE A 104 13.29 -3.10 10.51
N ASP A 105 13.26 -4.43 10.51
CA ASP A 105 14.03 -5.26 11.44
C ASP A 105 15.54 -5.24 11.11
N GLU A 106 15.90 -5.07 9.84
CA GLU A 106 17.29 -5.02 9.38
C GLU A 106 17.89 -3.60 9.39
N TYR A 107 17.08 -2.57 9.62
CA TYR A 107 17.57 -1.19 9.67
C TYR A 107 18.43 -0.96 10.91
N GLN A 108 19.71 -0.55 10.71
CA GLN A 108 20.72 -0.48 11.76
C GLN A 108 21.07 0.93 12.24
N GLU A 109 20.56 1.96 11.55
CA GLU A 109 20.87 3.33 11.96
C GLU A 109 19.95 3.79 13.08
N ASP A 110 20.46 4.66 13.97
CA ASP A 110 19.68 5.26 15.03
C ASP A 110 18.62 6.22 14.48
N TYR A 111 17.44 6.20 15.07
CA TYR A 111 16.35 7.11 14.73
C TYR A 111 15.51 7.45 15.98
N GLU A 112 14.95 8.65 15.98
CA GLU A 112 14.07 9.12 17.06
C GLU A 112 12.62 8.69 16.83
N GLU A 113 12.18 8.73 15.57
CA GLU A 113 10.81 8.45 15.17
C GLU A 113 10.79 7.69 13.83
N ARG A 114 9.80 6.82 13.68
CA ARG A 114 9.56 6.08 12.44
C ARG A 114 8.10 6.19 12.02
N LEU A 115 7.88 6.50 10.75
CA LEU A 115 6.57 6.40 10.10
C LEU A 115 6.61 5.30 9.04
N VAL A 116 5.62 4.41 9.05
CA VAL A 116 5.45 3.38 8.02
C VAL A 116 4.11 3.57 7.33
N LEU A 117 4.15 3.75 6.01
CA LEU A 117 2.96 3.77 5.16
C LEU A 117 2.90 2.45 4.40
N TRP A 118 1.80 1.76 4.59
CA TRP A 118 1.56 0.39 4.13
C TRP A 118 0.84 0.37 2.77
N ASP A 119 0.39 -0.79 2.32
CA ASP A 119 -0.48 -0.95 1.16
C ASP A 119 -1.92 -1.24 1.57
N GLY A 120 -2.85 -0.55 0.94
CA GLY A 120 -4.29 -0.77 1.07
C GLY A 120 -4.86 -0.39 2.45
N TYR A 121 -5.83 -1.14 2.95
CA TYR A 121 -6.52 -0.82 4.19
C TYR A 121 -5.80 -1.36 5.44
N CYS A 122 -6.08 -0.75 6.59
CA CYS A 122 -5.56 -1.19 7.89
C CYS A 122 -6.11 -2.57 8.26
N ARG A 123 -5.20 -3.51 8.57
CA ARG A 123 -5.52 -4.90 8.95
C ARG A 123 -5.25 -5.21 10.42
N VAL A 124 -4.96 -4.22 11.26
CA VAL A 124 -4.62 -4.44 12.68
C VAL A 124 -5.72 -5.17 13.45
N CYS A 125 -6.99 -4.85 13.14
CA CYS A 125 -8.15 -5.52 13.75
C CYS A 125 -8.62 -6.77 12.98
N ASN A 126 -7.95 -7.15 11.90
CA ASN A 126 -8.32 -8.32 11.11
C ASN A 126 -7.69 -9.59 11.70
N ASN A 127 -8.12 -9.94 12.89
CA ASN A 127 -7.65 -11.09 13.66
C ASN A 127 -8.84 -11.78 14.38
N PRO A 128 -8.71 -13.02 14.86
CA PRO A 128 -9.79 -13.78 15.48
C PRO A 128 -10.44 -13.11 16.68
N LYS A 129 -9.69 -12.27 17.43
CA LYS A 129 -10.18 -11.57 18.62
C LYS A 129 -11.05 -10.37 18.26
N ASP A 130 -10.59 -9.54 17.33
CA ASP A 130 -11.22 -8.25 17.03
C ASP A 130 -12.21 -8.33 15.88
N LYS A 131 -11.94 -9.21 14.89
CA LYS A 131 -12.70 -9.49 13.66
C LYS A 131 -12.79 -8.32 12.68
N TYR A 132 -13.20 -7.12 13.14
CA TYR A 132 -13.47 -5.95 12.28
C TYR A 132 -12.99 -4.65 12.90
N CYS A 133 -12.78 -3.64 12.04
CA CYS A 133 -12.57 -2.27 12.47
C CYS A 133 -13.78 -1.76 13.26
N THR A 134 -13.56 -0.93 14.27
CA THR A 134 -14.63 -0.34 15.08
C THR A 134 -15.39 0.79 14.40
N TYR A 135 -14.92 1.25 13.24
CA TYR A 135 -15.49 2.39 12.53
C TYR A 135 -17.01 2.29 12.34
N ASP A 136 -17.48 1.19 11.74
CA ASP A 136 -18.91 0.98 11.44
C ASP A 136 -19.79 0.86 12.69
N SER A 137 -19.18 0.58 13.83
CA SER A 137 -19.90 0.56 15.12
C SER A 137 -19.91 1.92 15.83
N GLY A 138 -19.33 2.96 15.23
CA GLY A 138 -19.19 4.30 15.81
C GLY A 138 -18.27 4.39 17.03
N LYS A 139 -17.49 3.34 17.31
CA LYS A 139 -16.56 3.31 18.46
C LYS A 139 -15.17 3.79 18.02
N PRO A 140 -14.39 4.45 18.91
CA PRO A 140 -13.02 4.86 18.64
C PRO A 140 -12.15 3.69 18.19
N CYS A 141 -11.06 4.00 17.44
CA CYS A 141 -10.08 2.98 17.06
C CYS A 141 -9.52 2.27 18.30
N ARG A 142 -9.50 0.94 18.30
CA ARG A 142 -8.93 0.14 19.41
C ARG A 142 -7.42 0.33 19.56
N TYR A 143 -6.74 0.60 18.46
CA TYR A 143 -5.28 0.67 18.38
C TYR A 143 -4.86 1.95 17.65
N PRO A 144 -5.10 3.14 18.22
CA PRO A 144 -4.82 4.41 17.54
C PRO A 144 -3.36 4.55 17.13
N ASP A 145 -2.42 4.09 17.97
CA ASP A 145 -0.97 4.18 17.73
C ASP A 145 -0.45 3.11 16.76
N LYS A 146 -1.27 2.10 16.44
CA LYS A 146 -0.93 1.01 15.51
C LYS A 146 -1.68 1.12 14.18
N LYS A 147 -2.38 2.23 13.94
CA LYS A 147 -3.07 2.42 12.65
C LYS A 147 -2.10 2.32 11.48
N ARG A 148 -2.50 1.57 10.45
CA ARG A 148 -1.73 1.39 9.24
C ARG A 148 -2.38 2.17 8.11
N TYR A 149 -1.80 3.29 7.76
CA TYR A 149 -2.22 4.07 6.60
C TYR A 149 -1.54 3.57 5.34
N SER A 150 -2.22 3.58 4.19
CA SER A 150 -1.53 3.45 2.90
C SER A 150 -1.01 4.81 2.44
N MET A 151 -0.07 4.79 1.48
CA MET A 151 0.47 6.00 0.86
C MET A 151 -0.66 6.86 0.28
N GLU A 152 -1.59 6.25 -0.46
CA GLU A 152 -2.72 6.95 -1.08
C GLU A 152 -3.72 7.48 -0.05
N ALA A 153 -3.93 6.74 1.05
CA ALA A 153 -4.84 7.18 2.10
C ALA A 153 -4.41 8.49 2.76
N VAL A 154 -3.13 8.80 2.73
CA VAL A 154 -2.56 10.03 3.30
C VAL A 154 -2.19 11.08 2.25
N GLY A 155 -2.59 10.89 0.99
CA GLY A 155 -2.45 11.86 -0.09
C GLY A 155 -1.20 11.69 -0.95
N ILE A 156 -0.44 10.59 -0.84
CA ILE A 156 0.71 10.34 -1.71
C ILE A 156 0.22 9.70 -3.02
N ASN A 157 0.56 10.33 -4.13
CA ASN A 157 0.38 9.78 -5.47
C ASN A 157 1.54 8.80 -5.76
N VAL A 158 1.29 7.52 -5.56
CA VAL A 158 2.30 6.46 -5.75
C VAL A 158 2.79 6.43 -7.19
N ASN A 159 1.89 6.56 -8.18
CA ASN A 159 2.27 6.53 -9.59
C ASN A 159 3.22 7.67 -9.96
N ASP A 160 2.94 8.89 -9.51
CA ASP A 160 3.80 10.04 -9.81
C ASP A 160 5.10 9.98 -9.00
N THR A 161 5.07 9.50 -7.75
CA THR A 161 6.27 9.23 -6.95
C THR A 161 7.20 8.25 -7.67
N VAL A 162 6.66 7.15 -8.19
CA VAL A 162 7.45 6.14 -8.91
C VAL A 162 8.01 6.69 -10.23
N LYS A 163 7.24 7.51 -10.94
CA LYS A 163 7.71 8.20 -12.15
C LYS A 163 8.85 9.19 -11.85
N ASN A 164 8.80 9.93 -10.75
CA ASN A 164 9.88 10.83 -10.34
C ASN A 164 11.20 10.07 -10.11
N LEU A 165 11.12 8.79 -9.76
CA LEU A 165 12.28 7.88 -9.61
C LEU A 165 12.70 7.23 -10.93
N GLN A 166 12.09 7.60 -12.06
CA GLN A 166 12.34 7.03 -13.39
C GLN A 166 12.08 5.51 -13.47
N ILE A 167 11.18 5.00 -12.62
CA ILE A 167 10.74 3.60 -12.64
C ILE A 167 9.56 3.50 -13.60
N GLU A 168 9.75 2.75 -14.69
CA GLU A 168 8.69 2.48 -15.64
C GLU A 168 7.79 1.35 -15.14
N LEU A 169 6.52 1.65 -14.96
CA LEU A 169 5.49 0.65 -14.63
C LEU A 169 4.68 0.32 -15.87
N GLU A 170 4.52 -0.96 -16.16
CA GLU A 170 3.57 -1.41 -17.20
C GLU A 170 2.14 -1.12 -16.75
N TRP A 171 1.34 -0.50 -17.63
CA TRP A 171 -0.08 -0.30 -17.38
C TRP A 171 -0.94 -0.57 -18.63
N PRO A 172 -1.85 -1.54 -18.63
CA PRO A 172 -2.04 -2.54 -17.56
C PRO A 172 -0.84 -3.48 -17.41
N PRO A 173 -0.53 -3.97 -16.19
CA PRO A 173 0.62 -4.85 -16.00
C PRO A 173 0.41 -6.21 -16.68
N LEU A 174 1.42 -6.63 -17.44
CA LEU A 174 1.43 -7.89 -18.19
C LEU A 174 2.52 -8.85 -17.69
N ASN A 175 3.71 -8.32 -17.42
CA ASN A 175 4.85 -9.12 -16.97
C ASN A 175 5.00 -9.07 -15.45
N TYR A 176 5.01 -7.86 -14.89
CA TYR A 176 5.20 -7.63 -13.47
C TYR A 176 4.12 -6.73 -12.91
N ALA A 177 3.66 -7.05 -11.70
CA ALA A 177 2.82 -6.18 -10.90
C ALA A 177 3.59 -5.74 -9.65
N TYR A 178 3.42 -4.47 -9.26
CA TYR A 178 4.15 -3.88 -8.13
C TYR A 178 3.21 -3.45 -7.01
N ARG A 179 3.74 -3.50 -5.79
CA ARG A 179 3.16 -2.88 -4.60
C ARG A 179 4.25 -2.08 -3.89
N PHE A 180 3.86 -0.96 -3.30
CA PHE A 180 4.77 -0.03 -2.67
C PHE A 180 4.31 0.31 -1.26
N GLY A 181 5.29 0.54 -0.38
CA GLY A 181 5.13 1.13 0.93
C GLY A 181 6.26 2.11 1.18
N LEU A 182 6.07 3.04 2.09
CA LEU A 182 7.07 4.05 2.42
C LEU A 182 7.46 3.93 3.89
N VAL A 183 8.77 3.90 4.16
CA VAL A 183 9.32 3.98 5.52
C VAL A 183 10.10 5.28 5.65
N CYS A 184 9.78 6.07 6.67
CA CYS A 184 10.44 7.33 6.96
C CYS A 184 11.07 7.25 8.34
N PHE A 185 12.29 7.81 8.49
CA PHE A 185 13.01 7.94 9.77
C PHE A 185 13.41 9.39 10.02
N LYS A 186 13.40 9.76 11.31
CA LYS A 186 13.76 11.11 11.79
C LYS A 186 15.01 11.07 12.62
#